data_2600359426e395ecf959cf1c1ca08162
#
_entry.id   2600359426e395ecf959cf1c1ca08162
#
_cell.length_a   1.000
_cell.length_b   1.000
_cell.length_c   1.000
_cell.angle_alpha   90.00
_cell.angle_beta   90.00
_cell.angle_gamma   90.00
#
_symmetry.space_group_name_H-M   'P 1'
#
loop_
_entity.id
_entity.type
_entity.pdbx_description
1 polymer ?
#
loop_
_entity_poly.entity_id
_entity_poly.type
_entity_poly.pdbx_seq_one_letter_code
_entity_poly.pdbx_strand_id
1 'polypeptide(L)'
;GLFLFGALLAGRLAWLQLWSGRELSADAAKQHSTVRTLPAQRGQIFYGEAKSQDLYPLAASRAFRHLYAVPRDIENASTTLAQIYPWLETFGLARETAFLRLSKANDIYEPLAHKLTDEQVKPILDLNLPGIAAERETWRYYPEKETLSHVIGFVDASDERKGQYGLEGYYDKELRGKDGIIEGDVDISGRLIQTGALKRVESEAGID
;
A
#
# COMPACT_ATOMS: atom_id res chain seq x y z
N GLY A 1 50.69 31.08 9.29
CA GLY A 1 49.20 31.15 9.08
C GLY A 1 48.68 29.97 8.29
N LEU A 2 49.09 29.79 7.02
CA LEU A 2 48.50 28.82 6.08
C LEU A 2 48.67 27.33 6.50
N PHE A 3 49.87 26.98 6.97
CA PHE A 3 50.17 25.62 7.47
C PHE A 3 49.36 25.25 8.70
N LEU A 4 49.15 26.17 9.63
CA LEU A 4 48.38 25.96 10.86
C LEU A 4 46.89 25.76 10.53
N PHE A 5 46.35 26.51 9.57
CA PHE A 5 44.99 26.35 9.06
C PHE A 5 44.81 25.02 8.35
N GLY A 6 45.76 24.60 7.54
CA GLY A 6 45.76 23.31 6.87
C GLY A 6 45.79 22.13 7.86
N ALA A 7 46.62 22.21 8.91
CA ALA A 7 46.68 21.19 9.97
C ALA A 7 45.38 21.10 10.75
N LEU A 8 44.70 22.22 11.01
CA LEU A 8 43.42 22.27 11.73
C LEU A 8 42.29 21.65 10.88
N LEU A 9 42.27 21.91 9.57
CA LEU A 9 41.32 21.27 8.64
C LEU A 9 41.56 19.76 8.53
N ALA A 10 42.82 19.34 8.40
CA ALA A 10 43.16 17.92 8.35
C ALA A 10 42.79 17.18 9.66
N GLY A 11 43.04 17.80 10.82
CA GLY A 11 42.63 17.27 12.11
C GLY A 11 41.13 17.13 12.22
N ARG A 12 40.34 18.10 11.76
CA ARG A 12 38.89 18.05 11.77
C ARG A 12 38.34 16.96 10.83
N LEU A 13 38.92 16.82 9.64
CA LEU A 13 38.57 15.77 8.69
C LEU A 13 38.89 14.38 9.26
N ALA A 14 40.05 14.21 9.85
CA ALA A 14 40.43 12.95 10.52
C ALA A 14 39.46 12.61 11.67
N TRP A 15 39.09 13.59 12.50
CA TRP A 15 38.08 13.39 13.53
C TRP A 15 36.75 12.93 12.96
N LEU A 16 36.20 13.61 11.95
CA LEU A 16 34.92 13.26 11.32
C LEU A 16 34.97 11.87 10.71
N GLN A 17 36.07 11.48 10.06
CA GLN A 17 36.18 10.18 9.42
C GLN A 17 36.40 9.03 10.40
N LEU A 18 37.21 9.24 11.44
CA LEU A 18 37.60 8.18 12.38
C LEU A 18 36.62 8.01 13.55
N TRP A 19 36.01 9.08 14.05
CA TRP A 19 35.15 9.06 15.23
C TRP A 19 33.67 9.10 14.87
N SER A 20 33.25 10.03 14.04
CA SER A 20 31.85 10.19 13.66
C SER A 20 31.45 9.41 12.39
N GLY A 21 32.42 8.85 11.65
CA GLY A 21 32.15 8.18 10.38
C GLY A 21 31.21 6.97 10.49
N ARG A 22 31.31 6.23 11.60
CA ARG A 22 30.42 5.08 11.84
C ARG A 22 28.99 5.48 12.15
N GLU A 23 28.77 6.53 12.94
CA GLU A 23 27.43 7.05 13.25
C GLU A 23 26.80 7.69 12.02
N LEU A 24 27.54 8.52 11.30
CA LEU A 24 27.06 9.14 10.06
C LEU A 24 26.75 8.12 8.98
N SER A 25 27.54 7.06 8.87
CA SER A 25 27.28 5.96 7.93
C SER A 25 26.06 5.15 8.33
N ALA A 26 25.83 4.90 9.62
CA ALA A 26 24.64 4.22 10.11
C ALA A 26 23.37 5.06 9.92
N ASP A 27 23.45 6.37 10.12
CA ASP A 27 22.32 7.28 9.89
C ASP A 27 22.02 7.45 8.40
N ALA A 28 23.03 7.51 7.54
CA ALA A 28 22.87 7.50 6.10
C ALA A 28 22.21 6.19 5.62
N ALA A 29 22.64 5.04 6.14
CA ALA A 29 22.02 3.74 5.83
C ALA A 29 20.54 3.70 6.24
N LYS A 30 20.17 4.26 7.40
CA LYS A 30 18.77 4.34 7.84
C LYS A 30 17.92 5.24 6.93
N GLN A 31 18.50 6.31 6.38
CA GLN A 31 17.78 7.21 5.47
C GLN A 31 17.52 6.58 4.10
N HIS A 32 18.34 5.62 3.69
CA HIS A 32 18.23 4.92 2.41
C HIS A 32 17.52 3.58 2.49
N SER A 33 17.25 3.05 3.70
CA SER A 33 16.52 1.81 3.87
C SER A 33 15.04 2.05 4.08
N THR A 34 14.20 1.26 3.42
CA THR A 34 12.76 1.21 3.68
C THR A 34 12.34 -0.20 4.03
N VAL A 35 11.37 -0.28 4.93
CA VAL A 35 10.72 -1.53 5.29
C VAL A 35 9.30 -1.48 4.74
N ARG A 36 8.99 -2.37 3.82
CA ARG A 36 7.63 -2.55 3.30
C ARG A 36 7.04 -3.83 3.84
N THR A 37 5.86 -3.73 4.41
CA THR A 37 5.07 -4.90 4.82
C THR A 37 4.46 -5.57 3.60
N LEU A 38 4.62 -6.89 3.50
CA LEU A 38 3.92 -7.74 2.56
C LEU A 38 2.72 -8.33 3.28
N PRO A 39 1.50 -7.81 3.06
CA PRO A 39 0.34 -8.29 3.78
C PRO A 39 0.10 -9.77 3.47
N ALA A 40 -0.16 -10.55 4.51
CA ALA A 40 -0.55 -11.95 4.38
C ALA A 40 -1.92 -12.06 3.70
N GLN A 41 -2.10 -13.13 2.95
CA GLN A 41 -3.42 -13.48 2.46
C GLN A 41 -4.24 -14.05 3.63
N ARG A 42 -5.35 -13.39 3.96
CA ARG A 42 -6.27 -13.86 5.01
C ARG A 42 -6.99 -15.11 4.56
N GLY A 43 -7.02 -16.13 5.42
CA GLY A 43 -7.73 -17.41 5.22
C GLY A 43 -9.20 -17.19 4.90
N GLN A 44 -9.82 -18.15 4.24
CA GLN A 44 -11.22 -18.10 3.83
C GLN A 44 -12.10 -18.79 4.88
N ILE A 45 -13.35 -18.41 4.95
CA ILE A 45 -14.37 -19.09 5.77
C ILE A 45 -15.33 -19.77 4.82
N PHE A 46 -15.50 -21.07 5.00
CA PHE A 46 -16.40 -21.88 4.19
C PHE A 46 -17.57 -22.41 5.04
N TYR A 47 -18.65 -22.63 4.39
CA TYR A 47 -19.78 -23.41 4.89
C TYR A 47 -19.89 -24.66 4.02
N GLY A 48 -20.04 -25.79 4.67
CA GLY A 48 -20.22 -27.08 4.00
C GLY A 48 -21.50 -27.77 4.49
N GLU A 49 -22.20 -28.42 3.58
CA GLU A 49 -23.32 -29.26 3.94
C GLU A 49 -22.81 -30.63 4.41
N ALA A 50 -23.26 -31.10 5.58
CA ALA A 50 -22.75 -32.32 6.21
C ALA A 50 -22.85 -33.60 5.35
N LYS A 51 -23.62 -33.58 4.28
CA LYS A 51 -23.85 -34.72 3.38
C LYS A 51 -23.18 -34.56 2.01
N SER A 52 -22.80 -33.36 1.61
CA SER A 52 -22.04 -33.07 0.39
C SER A 52 -20.63 -32.61 0.74
N GLN A 53 -19.65 -32.89 -0.12
CA GLN A 53 -18.31 -32.38 0.02
C GLN A 53 -18.17 -30.95 -0.56
N ASP A 54 -19.28 -30.32 -0.91
CA ASP A 54 -19.28 -29.00 -1.49
C ASP A 54 -19.06 -27.94 -0.41
N LEU A 55 -18.04 -27.10 -0.62
CA LEU A 55 -17.71 -25.97 0.24
C LEU A 55 -18.09 -24.67 -0.46
N TYR A 56 -18.87 -23.86 0.22
CA TYR A 56 -19.31 -22.55 -0.27
C TYR A 56 -18.62 -21.46 0.54
N PRO A 57 -17.96 -20.48 -0.10
CA PRO A 57 -17.25 -19.42 0.60
C PRO A 57 -18.27 -18.46 1.28
N LEU A 58 -18.17 -18.31 2.60
CA LEU A 58 -18.88 -17.30 3.37
C LEU A 58 -18.09 -15.99 3.49
N ALA A 59 -16.77 -16.09 3.57
CA ALA A 59 -15.88 -14.96 3.57
C ALA A 59 -14.59 -15.31 2.81
N ALA A 60 -14.24 -14.52 1.82
CA ALA A 60 -13.06 -14.71 0.98
C ALA A 60 -12.33 -13.39 0.76
N SER A 61 -11.04 -13.46 0.49
CA SER A 61 -10.25 -12.31 0.05
C SER A 61 -10.33 -12.18 -1.46
N ARG A 62 -10.71 -10.99 -1.96
CA ARG A 62 -10.81 -10.71 -3.40
C ARG A 62 -9.91 -9.54 -3.79
N ALA A 63 -9.19 -9.71 -4.88
CA ALA A 63 -8.38 -8.65 -5.47
C ALA A 63 -9.27 -7.65 -6.22
N PHE A 64 -8.98 -6.38 -6.00
CA PHE A 64 -9.59 -5.22 -6.65
C PHE A 64 -8.49 -4.28 -7.13
N ARG A 65 -8.90 -3.17 -7.73
CA ARG A 65 -8.04 -2.04 -8.07
C ARG A 65 -8.38 -0.83 -7.22
N HIS A 66 -7.34 -0.13 -6.84
CA HIS A 66 -7.40 1.17 -6.22
C HIS A 66 -6.86 2.20 -7.20
N LEU A 67 -7.70 3.16 -7.59
CA LEU A 67 -7.34 4.27 -8.45
C LEU A 67 -6.85 5.44 -7.60
N TYR A 68 -5.67 5.98 -7.91
CA TYR A 68 -5.10 7.11 -7.21
C TYR A 68 -4.45 8.10 -8.16
N ALA A 69 -4.27 9.32 -7.67
CA ALA A 69 -3.53 10.36 -8.34
C ALA A 69 -2.19 10.62 -7.66
N VAL A 70 -1.22 11.04 -8.45
CA VAL A 70 0.05 11.64 -8.05
C VAL A 70 0.01 13.10 -8.48
N PRO A 71 -0.55 14.02 -7.67
CA PRO A 71 -0.83 15.40 -8.09
C PRO A 71 0.41 16.15 -8.56
N ARG A 72 1.58 15.82 -8.00
CA ARG A 72 2.87 16.39 -8.43
C ARG A 72 3.15 16.18 -9.91
N ASP A 73 2.68 15.07 -10.49
CA ASP A 73 2.95 14.69 -11.88
C ASP A 73 1.83 15.15 -12.82
N ILE A 74 0.79 15.83 -12.29
CA ILE A 74 -0.34 16.37 -13.06
C ILE A 74 -0.06 17.82 -13.46
N GLU A 75 0.08 18.07 -14.76
CA GLU A 75 0.32 19.43 -15.27
C GLU A 75 -0.91 20.33 -15.11
N ASN A 76 -2.10 19.82 -15.40
CA ASN A 76 -3.34 20.58 -15.34
C ASN A 76 -4.50 19.74 -14.77
N ALA A 77 -4.82 20.00 -13.50
CA ALA A 77 -5.87 19.28 -12.78
C ALA A 77 -7.25 19.39 -13.43
N SER A 78 -7.59 20.56 -14.03
CA SER A 78 -8.90 20.77 -14.68
C SER A 78 -9.06 19.92 -15.94
N THR A 79 -8.00 19.84 -16.75
CA THR A 79 -7.99 19.04 -17.99
C THR A 79 -8.02 17.55 -17.65
N THR A 80 -7.18 17.11 -16.72
CA THR A 80 -7.18 15.72 -16.26
C THR A 80 -8.53 15.33 -15.69
N LEU A 81 -9.11 16.17 -14.82
CA LEU A 81 -10.43 15.92 -14.26
C LEU A 81 -11.49 15.79 -15.36
N ALA A 82 -11.51 16.70 -16.35
CA ALA A 82 -12.51 16.65 -17.41
C ALA A 82 -12.49 15.33 -18.18
N GLN A 83 -11.30 14.72 -18.33
CA GLN A 83 -11.14 13.46 -19.02
C GLN A 83 -11.61 12.26 -18.20
N ILE A 84 -11.33 12.22 -16.88
CA ILE A 84 -11.62 11.04 -16.04
C ILE A 84 -12.92 11.14 -15.25
N TYR A 85 -13.50 12.34 -15.15
CA TYR A 85 -14.67 12.59 -14.30
C TYR A 85 -15.90 11.73 -14.63
N PRO A 86 -16.22 11.40 -15.90
CA PRO A 86 -17.34 10.51 -16.19
C PRO A 86 -17.28 9.16 -15.44
N TRP A 87 -16.08 8.63 -15.23
CA TRP A 87 -15.89 7.40 -14.43
C TRP A 87 -15.90 7.69 -12.93
N LEU A 88 -15.23 8.77 -12.49
CA LEU A 88 -15.19 9.13 -11.06
C LEU A 88 -16.59 9.37 -10.49
N GLU A 89 -17.48 9.98 -11.28
CA GLU A 89 -18.89 10.18 -10.91
C GLU A 89 -19.60 8.84 -10.68
N THR A 90 -19.37 7.83 -11.53
CA THR A 90 -19.94 6.49 -11.36
C THR A 90 -19.39 5.78 -10.13
N PHE A 91 -18.19 6.16 -9.67
CA PHE A 91 -17.55 5.64 -8.44
C PHE A 91 -17.98 6.42 -7.20
N GLY A 92 -18.84 7.44 -7.35
CA GLY A 92 -19.38 8.24 -6.25
C GLY A 92 -18.47 9.35 -5.75
N LEU A 93 -17.43 9.74 -6.49
CA LEU A 93 -16.55 10.85 -6.13
C LEU A 93 -17.10 12.17 -6.66
N ALA A 94 -17.44 13.09 -5.76
CA ALA A 94 -17.91 14.42 -6.13
C ALA A 94 -16.83 15.22 -6.88
N ARG A 95 -17.27 16.01 -7.88
CA ARG A 95 -16.37 16.76 -8.78
C ARG A 95 -15.44 17.71 -8.05
N GLU A 96 -15.96 18.41 -7.06
CA GLU A 96 -15.19 19.35 -6.22
C GLU A 96 -14.12 18.62 -5.43
N THR A 97 -14.46 17.48 -4.85
CA THR A 97 -13.51 16.64 -4.10
C THR A 97 -12.42 16.08 -5.02
N ALA A 98 -12.79 15.60 -6.19
CA ALA A 98 -11.84 15.11 -7.19
C ALA A 98 -10.89 16.23 -7.63
N PHE A 99 -11.42 17.43 -7.91
CA PHE A 99 -10.60 18.59 -8.28
C PHE A 99 -9.62 18.98 -7.18
N LEU A 100 -10.08 19.04 -5.93
CA LEU A 100 -9.21 19.36 -4.78
C LEU A 100 -8.07 18.34 -4.63
N ARG A 101 -8.36 17.05 -4.80
CA ARG A 101 -7.34 15.99 -4.72
C ARG A 101 -6.31 16.11 -5.83
N LEU A 102 -6.76 16.34 -7.08
CA LEU A 102 -5.86 16.48 -8.24
C LEU A 102 -5.02 17.77 -8.21
N SER A 103 -5.46 18.80 -7.47
CA SER A 103 -4.83 20.13 -7.43
C SER A 103 -3.78 20.28 -6.31
N LYS A 104 -3.50 19.27 -5.53
CA LYS A 104 -2.50 19.32 -4.43
C LYS A 104 -1.07 19.25 -4.95
N ALA A 105 -0.53 20.35 -5.43
CA ALA A 105 0.68 20.47 -6.26
C ALA A 105 1.93 19.70 -5.79
N ASN A 106 2.11 19.43 -4.50
CA ASN A 106 3.30 18.74 -3.98
C ASN A 106 2.99 17.36 -3.39
N ASP A 107 1.75 16.89 -3.54
CA ASP A 107 1.35 15.60 -3.03
C ASP A 107 1.75 14.48 -4.01
N ILE A 108 2.17 13.36 -3.45
CA ILE A 108 2.61 12.19 -4.21
C ILE A 108 1.56 11.08 -4.23
N TYR A 109 0.46 11.25 -3.48
CA TYR A 109 -0.56 10.22 -3.38
C TYR A 109 -1.90 10.75 -2.89
N GLU A 110 -2.91 10.67 -3.76
CA GLU A 110 -4.29 11.01 -3.45
C GLU A 110 -5.24 9.91 -3.93
N PRO A 111 -5.97 9.24 -3.03
CA PRO A 111 -6.90 8.19 -3.41
C PRO A 111 -8.09 8.77 -4.17
N LEU A 112 -8.44 8.19 -5.30
CA LEU A 112 -9.60 8.58 -6.10
C LEU A 112 -10.77 7.62 -5.91
N ALA A 113 -10.54 6.31 -6.03
CA ALA A 113 -11.59 5.31 -5.83
C ALA A 113 -10.99 3.95 -5.43
N HIS A 114 -11.73 3.20 -4.62
CA HIS A 114 -11.36 1.87 -4.13
C HIS A 114 -12.31 0.79 -4.65
N LYS A 115 -11.91 -0.47 -4.53
CA LYS A 115 -12.72 -1.66 -4.85
C LYS A 115 -13.21 -1.70 -6.29
N LEU A 116 -12.39 -1.21 -7.22
CA LEU A 116 -12.71 -1.22 -8.64
C LEU A 116 -12.33 -2.57 -9.28
N THR A 117 -13.05 -2.97 -10.31
CA THR A 117 -12.67 -4.12 -11.14
C THR A 117 -11.64 -3.70 -12.19
N ASP A 118 -10.96 -4.68 -12.79
CA ASP A 118 -10.01 -4.41 -13.89
C ASP A 118 -10.72 -3.74 -15.08
N GLU A 119 -11.97 -4.12 -15.38
CA GLU A 119 -12.76 -3.54 -16.46
C GLU A 119 -13.12 -2.05 -16.18
N GLN A 120 -13.37 -1.69 -14.92
CA GLN A 120 -13.69 -0.31 -14.53
C GLN A 120 -12.49 0.62 -14.63
N VAL A 121 -11.30 0.12 -14.30
CA VAL A 121 -10.08 0.93 -14.27
C VAL A 121 -9.42 1.03 -15.64
N LYS A 122 -9.50 -0.02 -16.45
CA LYS A 122 -8.83 -0.11 -17.75
C LYS A 122 -9.08 1.10 -18.65
N PRO A 123 -10.33 1.58 -18.88
CA PRO A 123 -10.57 2.75 -19.74
C PRO A 123 -9.86 4.01 -19.28
N ILE A 124 -9.67 4.17 -17.96
CA ILE A 124 -8.97 5.33 -17.38
C ILE A 124 -7.47 5.22 -17.62
N LEU A 125 -6.90 4.02 -17.39
CA LEU A 125 -5.48 3.78 -17.59
C LEU A 125 -5.08 3.84 -19.08
N ASP A 126 -5.96 3.44 -19.99
CA ASP A 126 -5.72 3.50 -21.42
C ASP A 126 -5.58 4.96 -21.93
N LEU A 127 -6.05 5.96 -21.17
CA LEU A 127 -5.81 7.38 -21.48
C LEU A 127 -4.35 7.80 -21.25
N ASN A 128 -3.54 7.00 -20.56
CA ASN A 128 -2.13 7.27 -20.26
C ASN A 128 -1.86 8.67 -19.69
N LEU A 129 -2.73 9.12 -18.77
CA LEU A 129 -2.62 10.46 -18.18
C LEU A 129 -1.48 10.51 -17.15
N PRO A 130 -0.58 11.52 -17.23
CA PRO A 130 0.43 11.72 -16.21
C PRO A 130 -0.20 11.88 -14.83
N GLY A 131 0.37 11.22 -13.84
CA GLY A 131 -0.11 11.31 -12.46
C GLY A 131 -1.41 10.57 -12.15
N ILE A 132 -1.92 9.72 -13.05
CA ILE A 132 -3.06 8.81 -12.77
C ILE A 132 -2.55 7.38 -12.85
N ALA A 133 -2.76 6.63 -11.76
CA ALA A 133 -2.30 5.24 -11.66
C ALA A 133 -3.28 4.38 -10.86
N ALA A 134 -3.12 3.07 -10.98
CA ALA A 134 -3.89 2.12 -10.19
C ALA A 134 -3.02 1.00 -9.65
N GLU A 135 -3.26 0.62 -8.41
CA GLU A 135 -2.62 -0.50 -7.73
C GLU A 135 -3.61 -1.61 -7.42
N ARG A 136 -3.08 -2.79 -7.15
CA ARG A 136 -3.89 -3.90 -6.62
C ARG A 136 -4.11 -3.71 -5.14
N GLU A 137 -5.35 -3.87 -4.72
CA GLU A 137 -5.73 -3.93 -3.31
C GLU A 137 -6.54 -5.20 -3.06
N THR A 138 -6.49 -5.72 -1.85
CA THR A 138 -7.24 -6.91 -1.46
C THR A 138 -8.27 -6.52 -0.41
N TRP A 139 -9.53 -6.87 -0.67
CA TRP A 139 -10.63 -6.64 0.26
C TRP A 139 -11.30 -7.94 0.65
N ARG A 140 -11.83 -7.95 1.86
CA ARG A 140 -12.68 -9.04 2.33
C ARG A 140 -14.02 -8.97 1.63
N TYR A 141 -14.46 -10.09 1.08
CA TYR A 141 -15.72 -10.23 0.34
C TYR A 141 -16.60 -11.26 1.01
N TYR A 142 -17.86 -10.89 1.24
CA TYR A 142 -18.89 -11.70 1.86
C TYR A 142 -20.01 -11.94 0.85
N PRO A 143 -20.08 -13.12 0.21
CA PRO A 143 -21.08 -13.41 -0.82
C PRO A 143 -22.52 -13.24 -0.32
N GLU A 144 -22.80 -13.73 0.90
CA GLU A 144 -24.13 -13.74 1.52
C GLU A 144 -24.54 -12.39 2.13
N LYS A 145 -23.69 -11.36 1.98
CA LYS A 145 -23.93 -9.98 2.44
C LYS A 145 -24.51 -9.92 3.87
N GLU A 146 -25.80 -9.54 4.00
CA GLU A 146 -26.43 -9.25 5.29
C GLU A 146 -26.92 -10.49 6.04
N THR A 147 -27.20 -11.59 5.34
CA THR A 147 -27.92 -12.75 5.89
C THR A 147 -27.19 -13.43 7.06
N LEU A 148 -25.87 -13.52 7.01
CA LEU A 148 -25.02 -14.15 8.02
C LEU A 148 -24.05 -13.20 8.70
N SER A 149 -24.24 -11.90 8.57
CA SER A 149 -23.31 -10.88 9.07
C SER A 149 -23.04 -10.98 10.57
N HIS A 150 -24.05 -11.31 11.38
CA HIS A 150 -23.90 -11.49 12.83
C HIS A 150 -23.10 -12.73 13.22
N VAL A 151 -23.13 -13.79 12.39
CA VAL A 151 -22.38 -15.03 12.63
C VAL A 151 -20.96 -14.89 12.12
N ILE A 152 -20.80 -14.36 10.92
CA ILE A 152 -19.48 -14.24 10.27
C ILE A 152 -18.67 -13.11 10.89
N GLY A 153 -19.30 -11.97 11.22
CA GLY A 153 -18.60 -10.74 11.59
C GLY A 153 -18.06 -10.01 10.37
N PHE A 154 -17.07 -9.16 10.58
CA PHE A 154 -16.41 -8.41 9.50
C PHE A 154 -14.96 -8.09 9.84
N VAL A 155 -14.18 -7.71 8.83
CA VAL A 155 -12.82 -7.19 8.97
C VAL A 155 -12.87 -5.69 8.86
N ASP A 156 -12.24 -4.98 9.81
CA ASP A 156 -12.18 -3.53 9.77
C ASP A 156 -11.33 -3.02 8.58
N ALA A 157 -11.53 -1.76 8.23
CA ALA A 157 -10.83 -1.10 7.14
C ALA A 157 -9.49 -0.47 7.58
N SER A 158 -9.05 -0.72 8.82
CA SER A 158 -7.77 -0.24 9.32
C SER A 158 -6.61 -0.98 8.67
N ASP A 159 -5.40 -0.43 8.80
CA ASP A 159 -4.18 -1.07 8.31
C ASP A 159 -3.94 -2.43 8.96
N GLU A 160 -4.43 -2.63 10.19
CA GLU A 160 -4.31 -3.90 10.92
C GLU A 160 -5.24 -4.99 10.38
N ARG A 161 -6.29 -4.64 9.63
CA ARG A 161 -7.28 -5.57 9.04
C ARG A 161 -7.77 -6.61 10.03
N LYS A 162 -8.13 -6.16 11.23
CA LYS A 162 -8.52 -7.01 12.34
C LYS A 162 -9.95 -7.48 12.18
N GLY A 163 -10.17 -8.78 12.42
CA GLY A 163 -11.52 -9.36 12.48
C GLY A 163 -12.30 -8.83 13.68
N GLN A 164 -13.55 -8.43 13.43
CA GLN A 164 -14.47 -7.89 14.43
C GLN A 164 -15.70 -8.77 14.50
N TYR A 165 -16.05 -9.21 15.71
CA TYR A 165 -17.20 -10.06 15.99
C TYR A 165 -17.22 -11.40 15.22
N GLY A 166 -18.17 -12.25 15.58
CA GLY A 166 -18.45 -13.52 14.91
C GLY A 166 -17.22 -14.40 14.69
N LEU A 167 -17.22 -15.16 13.61
CA LEU A 167 -16.12 -16.04 13.21
C LEU A 167 -14.85 -15.26 12.85
N GLU A 168 -15.00 -14.12 12.19
CA GLU A 168 -13.86 -13.26 11.82
C GLU A 168 -13.09 -12.77 13.05
N GLY A 169 -13.81 -12.39 14.13
CA GLY A 169 -13.18 -11.95 15.36
C GLY A 169 -12.64 -13.11 16.21
N TYR A 170 -13.37 -14.22 16.25
CA TYR A 170 -12.99 -15.38 17.07
C TYR A 170 -11.73 -16.07 16.54
N TYR A 171 -11.66 -16.27 15.22
CA TYR A 171 -10.53 -16.93 14.54
C TYR A 171 -9.56 -15.91 13.91
N ASP A 172 -9.52 -14.66 14.37
CA ASP A 172 -8.73 -13.62 13.74
C ASP A 172 -7.24 -13.97 13.64
N LYS A 173 -6.68 -14.65 14.65
CA LYS A 173 -5.26 -15.03 14.66
C LYS A 173 -4.92 -16.06 13.59
N GLU A 174 -5.80 -17.06 13.43
CA GLU A 174 -5.66 -18.15 12.47
C GLU A 174 -5.91 -17.66 11.05
N LEU A 175 -6.97 -16.86 10.88
CA LEU A 175 -7.36 -16.31 9.58
C LEU A 175 -6.39 -15.26 9.06
N ARG A 176 -5.84 -14.41 9.91
CA ARG A 176 -4.99 -13.26 9.49
C ARG A 176 -3.71 -13.69 8.80
N GLY A 177 -3.11 -14.81 9.21
CA GLY A 177 -1.77 -15.20 8.80
C GLY A 177 -0.69 -14.31 9.43
N LYS A 178 0.48 -14.30 8.82
CA LYS A 178 1.61 -13.46 9.24
C LYS A 178 2.13 -12.66 8.07
N ASP A 179 2.18 -11.35 8.25
CA ASP A 179 2.72 -10.45 7.25
C ASP A 179 4.21 -10.70 7.03
N GLY A 180 4.62 -10.63 5.78
CA GLY A 180 6.02 -10.64 5.39
C GLY A 180 6.61 -9.23 5.43
N ILE A 181 7.91 -9.14 5.25
CA ILE A 181 8.66 -7.89 5.25
C ILE A 181 9.65 -7.89 4.08
N ILE A 182 9.68 -6.78 3.34
CA ILE A 182 10.77 -6.47 2.42
C ILE A 182 11.53 -5.31 3.01
N GLU A 183 12.79 -5.54 3.33
CA GLU A 183 13.74 -4.52 3.75
C GLU A 183 14.79 -4.36 2.65
N GLY A 184 14.98 -3.14 2.16
CA GLY A 184 15.93 -2.86 1.10
C GLY A 184 16.19 -1.38 0.94
N ASP A 185 17.25 -1.06 0.20
CA ASP A 185 17.61 0.33 -0.08
C ASP A 185 16.66 0.94 -1.11
N VAL A 186 16.35 2.22 -0.91
CA VAL A 186 15.52 3.01 -1.82
C VAL A 186 16.33 4.10 -2.50
N ASP A 187 15.94 4.42 -3.74
CA ASP A 187 16.44 5.60 -4.43
C ASP A 187 15.81 6.89 -3.87
N ILE A 188 16.26 8.04 -4.37
CA ILE A 188 15.72 9.36 -3.99
C ILE A 188 14.21 9.52 -4.30
N SER A 189 13.65 8.63 -5.11
CA SER A 189 12.23 8.60 -5.46
C SER A 189 11.45 7.59 -4.60
N GLY A 190 12.10 6.94 -3.62
CA GLY A 190 11.47 5.95 -2.74
C GLY A 190 11.26 4.58 -3.38
N ARG A 191 11.89 4.30 -4.55
CA ARG A 191 11.81 3.00 -5.21
C ARG A 191 12.91 2.08 -4.70
N LEU A 192 12.55 0.80 -4.44
CA LEU A 192 13.50 -0.23 -4.02
C LEU A 192 14.58 -0.45 -5.09
N ILE A 193 15.83 -0.37 -4.68
CA ILE A 193 16.99 -0.65 -5.52
C ILE A 193 17.24 -2.16 -5.53
N GLN A 194 17.09 -2.80 -6.69
CA GLN A 194 17.23 -4.25 -6.81
C GLN A 194 18.67 -4.78 -6.70
N THR A 195 19.67 -3.89 -6.73
CA THR A 195 21.10 -4.24 -6.67
C THR A 195 21.68 -4.24 -5.26
N GLY A 196 20.91 -3.86 -4.23
CA GLY A 196 21.30 -3.85 -2.83
C GLY A 196 21.02 -5.16 -2.10
N ALA A 197 21.40 -5.25 -0.82
CA ALA A 197 21.05 -6.37 0.07
C ALA A 197 19.55 -6.34 0.36
N LEU A 198 18.78 -7.11 -0.39
CA LEU A 198 17.33 -7.22 -0.24
C LEU A 198 17.05 -8.35 0.75
N LYS A 199 16.58 -7.99 1.95
CA LYS A 199 16.10 -8.97 2.92
C LYS A 199 14.60 -9.12 2.75
N ARG A 200 14.17 -10.30 2.35
CA ARG A 200 12.77 -10.64 2.18
C ARG A 200 12.36 -11.74 3.14
N VAL A 201 11.34 -11.47 3.91
CA VAL A 201 10.62 -12.46 4.71
C VAL A 201 9.27 -12.64 4.02
N GLU A 202 8.99 -13.84 3.54
CA GLU A 202 7.71 -14.13 2.89
C GLU A 202 6.57 -14.06 3.91
N SER A 203 5.39 -13.66 3.43
CA SER A 203 4.18 -13.71 4.22
C SER A 203 3.66 -15.15 4.33
N GLU A 204 3.15 -15.53 5.48
CA GLU A 204 2.47 -16.80 5.69
C GLU A 204 0.95 -16.58 5.60
N ALA A 205 0.28 -17.25 4.66
CA ALA A 205 -1.17 -17.14 4.53
C ALA A 205 -1.89 -17.64 5.78
N GLY A 206 -3.05 -17.09 6.07
CA GLY A 206 -3.94 -17.58 7.11
C GLY A 206 -4.53 -18.96 6.75
N ILE A 207 -5.07 -19.63 7.75
CA ILE A 207 -5.68 -20.94 7.62
C ILE A 207 -7.15 -20.76 7.18
N ASP A 208 -7.60 -21.61 6.25
CA ASP A 208 -8.97 -21.66 5.76
C ASP A 208 -9.85 -22.53 6.67
#